data_5fb1d5aba63a2b1d1aa0d29d2bf7575f
#
_entry.id   5fb1d5aba63a2b1d1aa0d29d2bf7575f
#
_cell.length_a   1.000
_cell.length_b   1.000
_cell.length_c   1.000
_cell.angle_alpha   90.00
_cell.angle_beta   90.00
_cell.angle_gamma   90.00
#
_symmetry.space_group_name_H-M   'P 1'
#
loop_
_entity.id
_entity.type
_entity.pdbx_description
1 polymer ?
#
loop_
_entity_poly.entity_id
_entity_poly.type
_entity_poly.pdbx_seq_one_letter_code
_entity_poly.pdbx_strand_id
1 'polypeptide(L)'
;MTTLSFELPDGSTVEVDVRRLLNAGYAGRDQTEVQAHIDELAELGVPGPEVTPALYPVAPYLAAQTDAVPAQHGRTSGEAEWALVITGNGPDDVLLTVACDHTDRALEVHGVAWSKNANLDVLGRQAWRLTDVAGHLDQIALLGRVGAEQTVIQRATLAALLTPAYWLEVLRGRGEASAGTVLLSGTIAMIEGVDQFSDRWEAELIDPVLNRSIRCAYSVEQLPDPIG
;
A
#
# COMPACT_ATOMS: atom_id res chain seq x y z
N MET A 1 -15.51 -13.23 -2.16
CA MET A 1 -15.31 -12.12 -1.22
C MET A 1 -14.07 -12.49 -0.44
N THR A 2 -13.10 -11.61 -0.31
CA THR A 2 -11.84 -11.90 0.40
C THR A 2 -12.02 -11.52 1.86
N THR A 3 -11.65 -12.42 2.78
CA THR A 3 -11.59 -12.14 4.20
C THR A 3 -10.13 -12.00 4.61
N LEU A 4 -9.79 -10.90 5.30
CA LEU A 4 -8.49 -10.65 5.90
C LEU A 4 -8.59 -10.86 7.41
N SER A 5 -7.51 -11.35 8.02
CA SER A 5 -7.44 -11.63 9.47
C SER A 5 -6.24 -10.90 10.07
N PHE A 6 -6.46 -10.07 11.09
CA PHE A 6 -5.43 -9.26 11.71
C PHE A 6 -5.28 -9.61 13.19
N GLU A 7 -4.06 -9.96 13.57
CA GLU A 7 -3.67 -10.12 14.98
C GLU A 7 -3.31 -8.74 15.56
N LEU A 8 -3.91 -8.38 16.68
CA LEU A 8 -3.66 -7.14 17.41
C LEU A 8 -2.64 -7.36 18.55
N PRO A 9 -1.99 -6.29 19.05
CA PRO A 9 -1.00 -6.40 20.13
C PRO A 9 -1.52 -7.02 21.44
N ASP A 10 -2.83 -6.98 21.67
CA ASP A 10 -3.48 -7.59 22.83
C ASP A 10 -3.76 -9.10 22.65
N GLY A 11 -3.34 -9.69 21.51
CA GLY A 11 -3.55 -11.09 21.15
C GLY A 11 -4.96 -11.38 20.58
N SER A 12 -5.82 -10.38 20.46
CA SER A 12 -7.11 -10.55 19.79
C SER A 12 -6.95 -10.59 18.26
N THR A 13 -7.89 -11.24 17.59
CA THR A 13 -7.95 -11.32 16.12
C THR A 13 -9.19 -10.61 15.62
N VAL A 14 -9.04 -9.82 14.56
CA VAL A 14 -10.12 -9.14 13.87
C VAL A 14 -10.20 -9.64 12.43
N GLU A 15 -11.34 -10.18 12.04
CA GLU A 15 -11.63 -10.59 10.66
C GLU A 15 -12.42 -9.51 9.92
N VAL A 16 -12.07 -9.28 8.66
CA VAL A 16 -12.69 -8.26 7.82
C VAL A 16 -12.98 -8.81 6.44
N ASP A 17 -14.25 -8.83 6.06
CA ASP A 17 -14.67 -9.10 4.69
C ASP A 17 -14.44 -7.85 3.84
N VAL A 18 -13.49 -7.89 2.92
CA VAL A 18 -13.15 -6.75 2.06
C VAL A 18 -14.28 -6.53 1.06
N ARG A 19 -14.93 -5.37 1.17
CA ARG A 19 -16.00 -4.91 0.30
C ARG A 19 -15.56 -3.82 -0.65
N ARG A 20 -14.53 -3.07 -0.25
CA ARG A 20 -13.96 -1.97 -1.00
C ARG A 20 -12.45 -1.94 -0.77
N LEU A 21 -11.70 -1.87 -1.87
CA LEU A 21 -10.26 -1.70 -1.89
C LEU A 21 -9.94 -0.43 -2.67
N LEU A 22 -9.16 0.45 -2.09
CA LEU A 22 -8.82 1.75 -2.64
C LEU A 22 -7.31 1.97 -2.51
N ASN A 23 -6.64 2.33 -3.60
CA ASN A 23 -5.24 2.68 -3.58
C ASN A 23 -5.09 4.18 -3.82
N ALA A 24 -4.42 4.88 -2.90
CA ALA A 24 -4.07 6.27 -3.10
C ALA A 24 -2.87 6.38 -4.05
N GLY A 25 -2.88 7.42 -4.85
CA GLY A 25 -1.75 7.81 -5.69
C GLY A 25 -1.47 9.28 -5.57
N TYR A 26 -0.22 9.68 -5.81
CA TYR A 26 0.20 11.09 -5.71
C TYR A 26 -0.12 11.69 -4.33
N ALA A 27 0.04 10.85 -3.30
CA ALA A 27 -0.40 11.11 -1.94
C ALA A 27 0.72 11.63 -1.02
N GLY A 28 1.81 12.14 -1.58
CA GLY A 28 2.86 12.83 -0.85
C GLY A 28 2.31 14.03 -0.06
N ARG A 29 2.84 14.27 1.13
CA ARG A 29 2.42 15.40 1.96
C ARG A 29 2.91 16.73 1.39
N ASP A 30 4.08 16.76 0.75
CA ASP A 30 4.58 17.91 0.01
C ASP A 30 4.03 17.91 -1.42
N GLN A 31 3.07 18.77 -1.67
CA GLN A 31 2.41 18.88 -2.97
C GLN A 31 3.33 19.45 -4.07
N THR A 32 4.41 20.14 -3.71
CA THR A 32 5.41 20.63 -4.67
C THR A 32 6.23 19.48 -5.22
N GLU A 33 6.67 18.55 -4.35
CA GLU A 33 7.37 17.33 -4.77
C GLU A 33 6.45 16.42 -5.59
N VAL A 34 5.16 16.31 -5.21
CA VAL A 34 4.16 15.55 -5.97
C VAL A 34 4.03 16.09 -7.39
N GLN A 35 3.93 17.42 -7.57
CA GLN A 35 3.81 18.02 -8.90
C GLN A 35 5.07 17.80 -9.74
N ALA A 36 6.25 17.96 -9.15
CA ALA A 36 7.52 17.69 -9.83
C ALA A 36 7.59 16.24 -10.35
N HIS A 37 7.17 15.28 -9.53
CA HIS A 37 7.11 13.87 -9.92
C HIS A 37 6.11 13.60 -11.05
N ILE A 38 4.94 14.26 -11.05
CA ILE A 38 3.97 14.18 -12.15
C ILE A 38 4.58 14.67 -13.44
N ASP A 39 5.31 15.79 -13.40
CA ASP A 39 5.94 16.40 -14.57
C ASP A 39 7.04 15.48 -15.13
N GLU A 40 7.85 14.84 -14.27
CA GLU A 40 8.85 13.83 -14.66
C GLU A 40 8.21 12.61 -15.34
N LEU A 41 7.13 12.08 -14.77
CA LEU A 41 6.40 10.94 -15.34
C LEU A 41 5.76 11.29 -16.70
N ALA A 42 5.27 12.52 -16.86
CA ALA A 42 4.72 13.00 -18.12
C ALA A 42 5.77 13.04 -19.24
N GLU A 43 7.03 13.40 -18.93
CA GLU A 43 8.16 13.33 -19.87
C GLU A 43 8.46 11.89 -20.33
N LEU A 44 8.17 10.90 -19.47
CA LEU A 44 8.31 9.47 -19.77
C LEU A 44 7.06 8.88 -20.47
N GLY A 45 6.04 9.70 -20.74
CA GLY A 45 4.81 9.28 -21.41
C GLY A 45 3.78 8.64 -20.50
N VAL A 46 3.95 8.71 -19.17
CA VAL A 46 2.94 8.28 -18.20
C VAL A 46 1.96 9.42 -17.97
N PRO A 47 0.65 9.23 -18.26
CA PRO A 47 -0.33 10.28 -18.06
C PRO A 47 -0.53 10.56 -16.58
N GLY A 48 -0.39 11.83 -16.16
CA GLY A 48 -0.72 12.27 -14.82
C GLY A 48 -2.22 12.15 -14.50
N PRO A 49 -2.59 12.14 -13.22
CA PRO A 49 -3.99 12.15 -12.81
C PRO A 49 -4.63 13.52 -13.08
N GLU A 50 -5.96 13.55 -13.34
CA GLU A 50 -6.72 14.79 -13.46
C GLU A 50 -6.79 15.58 -12.14
N VAL A 51 -6.70 14.87 -11.01
CA VAL A 51 -6.80 15.43 -9.66
C VAL A 51 -5.80 14.76 -8.73
N THR A 52 -5.11 15.56 -7.90
CA THR A 52 -4.20 15.10 -6.84
C THR A 52 -4.70 15.50 -5.46
N PRO A 53 -4.60 14.62 -4.45
CA PRO A 53 -4.23 13.22 -4.57
C PRO A 53 -5.31 12.41 -5.30
N ALA A 54 -4.90 11.36 -6.01
CA ALA A 54 -5.81 10.44 -6.67
C ALA A 54 -6.23 9.29 -5.74
N LEU A 55 -7.41 8.71 -5.97
CA LEU A 55 -7.88 7.53 -5.26
C LEU A 55 -8.43 6.53 -6.27
N TYR A 56 -7.73 5.43 -6.45
CA TYR A 56 -8.04 4.40 -7.44
C TYR A 56 -8.86 3.28 -6.81
N PRO A 57 -10.09 3.02 -7.29
CA PRO A 57 -10.80 1.79 -6.93
C PRO A 57 -10.08 0.57 -7.50
N VAL A 58 -9.81 -0.41 -6.63
CA VAL A 58 -9.19 -1.68 -6.97
C VAL A 58 -10.18 -2.81 -6.67
N ALA A 59 -10.11 -3.89 -7.44
CA ALA A 59 -10.99 -5.02 -7.22
C ALA A 59 -10.76 -5.64 -5.83
N PRO A 60 -11.79 -5.75 -4.97
CA PRO A 60 -11.62 -6.16 -3.57
C PRO A 60 -10.96 -7.53 -3.37
N TYR A 61 -11.04 -8.42 -4.37
CA TYR A 61 -10.40 -9.74 -4.31
C TYR A 61 -8.87 -9.68 -4.47
N LEU A 62 -8.31 -8.53 -4.85
CA LEU A 62 -6.86 -8.32 -4.96
C LEU A 62 -6.21 -8.03 -3.60
N ALA A 63 -6.98 -7.64 -2.58
CA ALA A 63 -6.46 -7.57 -1.21
C ALA A 63 -6.14 -8.99 -0.70
N ALA A 64 -4.90 -9.24 -0.31
CA ALA A 64 -4.44 -10.56 0.07
C ALA A 64 -3.47 -10.56 1.26
N GLN A 65 -3.48 -11.63 2.03
CA GLN A 65 -2.48 -11.99 3.03
C GLN A 65 -1.80 -13.27 2.54
N THR A 66 -0.81 -13.12 1.67
CA THR A 66 -0.15 -14.23 0.96
C THR A 66 1.37 -14.08 1.03
N ASP A 67 2.09 -15.18 0.83
CA ASP A 67 3.54 -15.23 0.75
C ASP A 67 4.04 -15.34 -0.71
N ALA A 68 3.10 -15.30 -1.69
CA ALA A 68 3.40 -15.33 -3.12
C ALA A 68 2.42 -14.46 -3.92
N VAL A 69 2.96 -13.75 -4.91
CA VAL A 69 2.20 -12.93 -5.86
C VAL A 69 2.46 -13.45 -7.27
N PRO A 70 1.44 -14.01 -7.96
CA PRO A 70 1.58 -14.39 -9.36
C PRO A 70 1.63 -13.13 -10.22
N ALA A 71 2.62 -13.04 -11.13
CA ALA A 71 2.78 -11.93 -12.05
C ALA A 71 2.86 -12.43 -13.50
N GLN A 72 2.24 -11.72 -14.44
CA GLN A 72 2.23 -12.10 -15.84
C GLN A 72 3.62 -12.08 -16.48
N HIS A 73 4.50 -11.19 -15.99
CA HIS A 73 5.87 -10.99 -16.47
C HIS A 73 6.74 -10.33 -15.39
N GLY A 74 8.05 -10.23 -15.66
CA GLY A 74 9.01 -9.68 -14.69
C GLY A 74 9.08 -8.15 -14.59
N ARG A 75 8.26 -7.38 -15.33
CA ARG A 75 8.22 -5.92 -15.22
C ARG A 75 7.16 -5.43 -14.23
N THR A 76 7.19 -6.01 -13.05
CA THR A 76 6.33 -5.68 -11.92
C THR A 76 7.17 -5.35 -10.71
N SER A 77 6.69 -4.51 -9.83
CA SER A 77 7.40 -4.13 -8.61
C SER A 77 6.45 -3.80 -7.48
N GLY A 78 6.88 -4.04 -6.25
CA GLY A 78 6.13 -3.65 -5.08
C GLY A 78 6.22 -2.15 -4.81
N GLU A 79 5.30 -1.67 -4.01
CA GLU A 79 5.24 -0.32 -3.44
C GLU A 79 4.93 -0.46 -1.96
N ALA A 80 5.91 -0.15 -1.09
CA ALA A 80 5.69 -0.19 0.35
C ALA A 80 4.76 0.93 0.78
N GLU A 81 3.70 0.57 1.51
CA GLU A 81 2.63 1.46 1.94
C GLU A 81 2.16 1.13 3.36
N TRP A 82 1.49 2.05 3.99
CA TRP A 82 0.59 1.72 5.09
C TRP A 82 -0.84 1.57 4.57
N ALA A 83 -1.66 0.81 5.28
CA ALA A 83 -3.06 0.66 4.94
C ALA A 83 -3.98 0.91 6.13
N LEU A 84 -5.13 1.53 5.87
CA LEU A 84 -6.27 1.58 6.79
C LEU A 84 -7.22 0.44 6.51
N VAL A 85 -7.69 -0.20 7.56
CA VAL A 85 -8.74 -1.22 7.50
C VAL A 85 -9.89 -0.77 8.42
N ILE A 86 -11.05 -0.47 7.85
CA ILE A 86 -12.23 -0.05 8.61
C ILE A 86 -13.05 -1.27 8.95
N THR A 87 -13.18 -1.56 10.23
CA THR A 87 -13.87 -2.75 10.77
C THR A 87 -15.27 -2.45 11.31
N GLY A 88 -15.55 -1.18 11.60
CA GLY A 88 -16.82 -0.71 12.17
C GLY A 88 -16.96 0.79 12.11
N ASN A 89 -17.75 1.37 13.02
CA ASN A 89 -18.07 2.79 13.04
C ASN A 89 -17.47 3.56 14.24
N GLY A 90 -16.81 2.86 15.16
CA GLY A 90 -16.17 3.45 16.33
C GLY A 90 -14.77 3.98 16.05
N PRO A 91 -14.19 4.77 16.93
CA PRO A 91 -12.82 5.26 16.79
C PRO A 91 -11.78 4.12 16.83
N ASP A 92 -12.05 3.05 17.57
CA ASP A 92 -11.18 1.87 17.68
C ASP A 92 -11.40 0.86 16.55
N ASP A 93 -12.38 1.10 15.69
CA ASP A 93 -12.72 0.24 14.55
C ASP A 93 -11.93 0.58 13.28
N VAL A 94 -10.83 1.31 13.41
CA VAL A 94 -9.89 1.58 12.32
C VAL A 94 -8.53 1.00 12.69
N LEU A 95 -8.06 0.08 11.86
CA LEU A 95 -6.75 -0.53 12.00
C LEU A 95 -5.75 0.10 11.04
N LEU A 96 -4.50 0.19 11.47
CA LEU A 96 -3.33 0.52 10.65
C LEU A 96 -2.48 -0.73 10.50
N THR A 97 -2.16 -1.09 9.26
CA THR A 97 -1.24 -2.20 8.95
C THR A 97 -0.26 -1.79 7.84
N VAL A 98 0.73 -2.63 7.57
CA VAL A 98 1.60 -2.49 6.40
C VAL A 98 0.94 -3.13 5.19
N ALA A 99 1.20 -2.56 4.01
CA ALA A 99 0.81 -3.14 2.73
C ALA A 99 1.95 -3.01 1.71
N CYS A 100 1.86 -3.81 0.65
CA CYS A 100 2.68 -3.67 -0.54
C CYS A 100 1.76 -3.79 -1.76
N ASP A 101 1.54 -2.69 -2.47
CA ASP A 101 0.86 -2.68 -3.76
C ASP A 101 1.82 -3.25 -4.81
N HIS A 102 1.48 -4.38 -5.41
CA HIS A 102 2.33 -4.97 -6.45
C HIS A 102 1.88 -4.50 -7.83
N THR A 103 2.52 -3.47 -8.32
CA THR A 103 2.16 -2.73 -9.53
C THR A 103 2.78 -3.34 -10.78
N ASP A 104 2.01 -3.43 -11.87
CA ASP A 104 2.50 -3.78 -13.21
C ASP A 104 3.02 -2.54 -13.92
N ARG A 105 4.36 -2.41 -13.99
CA ARG A 105 5.03 -1.22 -14.57
C ARG A 105 4.89 -1.14 -16.09
N ALA A 106 4.63 -2.26 -16.77
CA ALA A 106 4.39 -2.24 -18.20
C ALA A 106 2.98 -1.70 -18.54
N LEU A 107 1.99 -1.97 -17.69
CA LEU A 107 0.64 -1.42 -17.84
C LEU A 107 0.51 0.03 -17.39
N GLU A 108 1.39 0.49 -16.50
CA GLU A 108 1.31 1.83 -15.91
C GLU A 108 1.36 2.95 -16.96
N VAL A 109 2.13 2.75 -18.04
CA VAL A 109 2.20 3.69 -19.18
C VAL A 109 0.86 3.82 -19.93
N HIS A 110 -0.04 2.86 -19.75
CA HIS A 110 -1.37 2.87 -20.36
C HIS A 110 -2.46 3.37 -19.40
N GLY A 111 -2.16 3.38 -18.11
CA GLY A 111 -3.05 3.90 -17.08
C GLY A 111 -2.76 3.29 -15.70
N VAL A 112 -2.57 4.15 -14.71
CA VAL A 112 -2.28 3.76 -13.32
C VAL A 112 -3.37 2.84 -12.73
N ALA A 113 -4.64 3.12 -13.03
CA ALA A 113 -5.75 2.28 -12.57
C ALA A 113 -5.66 0.84 -13.09
N TRP A 114 -5.12 0.63 -14.29
CA TRP A 114 -4.95 -0.71 -14.87
C TRP A 114 -3.79 -1.44 -14.21
N SER A 115 -2.67 -0.75 -14.00
CA SER A 115 -1.51 -1.34 -13.35
C SER A 115 -1.79 -1.80 -11.92
N LYS A 116 -2.57 -1.01 -11.17
CA LYS A 116 -2.98 -1.34 -9.79
C LYS A 116 -4.04 -2.46 -9.72
N ASN A 117 -4.78 -2.71 -10.79
CA ASN A 117 -5.74 -3.81 -10.88
C ASN A 117 -5.16 -5.09 -11.51
N ALA A 118 -3.85 -5.13 -11.82
CA ALA A 118 -3.23 -6.27 -12.46
C ALA A 118 -2.69 -7.32 -11.49
N ASN A 119 -2.30 -6.91 -10.29
CA ASN A 119 -1.68 -7.80 -9.30
C ASN A 119 -2.30 -7.62 -7.91
N LEU A 120 -1.77 -8.36 -6.92
CA LEU A 120 -2.30 -8.35 -5.56
C LEU A 120 -1.76 -7.16 -4.75
N ASP A 121 -2.61 -6.63 -3.89
CA ASP A 121 -2.24 -5.80 -2.75
C ASP A 121 -1.99 -6.71 -1.55
N VAL A 122 -0.73 -6.87 -1.16
CA VAL A 122 -0.36 -7.75 -0.03
C VAL A 122 -0.37 -6.96 1.27
N LEU A 123 -1.20 -7.41 2.24
CA LEU A 123 -1.33 -6.77 3.55
C LEU A 123 -0.64 -7.60 4.63
N GLY A 124 -0.16 -6.93 5.68
CA GLY A 124 0.34 -7.58 6.89
C GLY A 124 -0.74 -8.40 7.59
N ARG A 125 -0.30 -9.45 8.31
CA ARG A 125 -1.18 -10.29 9.16
C ARG A 125 -1.40 -9.71 10.55
N GLN A 126 -0.64 -8.66 10.90
CA GLN A 126 -0.76 -7.91 12.14
C GLN A 126 -1.26 -6.50 11.87
N ALA A 127 -1.91 -5.89 12.84
CA ALA A 127 -2.35 -4.50 12.75
C ALA A 127 -2.30 -3.83 14.12
N TRP A 128 -2.27 -2.50 14.11
CA TRP A 128 -2.44 -1.66 15.30
C TRP A 128 -3.77 -0.95 15.22
N ARG A 129 -4.44 -0.71 16.34
CA ARG A 129 -5.54 0.26 16.36
C ARG A 129 -4.98 1.63 16.02
N LEU A 130 -5.65 2.35 15.12
CA LEU A 130 -5.18 3.69 14.72
C LEU A 130 -5.08 4.63 15.94
N THR A 131 -5.98 4.48 16.92
CA THR A 131 -5.97 5.24 18.18
C THR A 131 -4.70 5.05 19.00
N ASP A 132 -4.08 3.88 18.96
CA ASP A 132 -2.85 3.58 19.70
C ASP A 132 -1.62 4.31 19.16
N VAL A 133 -1.63 4.66 17.88
CA VAL A 133 -0.49 5.25 17.17
C VAL A 133 -0.73 6.69 16.71
N ALA A 134 -1.96 7.20 16.83
CA ALA A 134 -2.36 8.53 16.33
C ALA A 134 -1.48 9.69 16.84
N GLY A 135 -0.96 9.56 18.06
CA GLY A 135 -0.13 10.61 18.69
C GLY A 135 1.31 10.67 18.17
N HIS A 136 1.77 9.68 17.39
CA HIS A 136 3.17 9.58 16.92
C HIS A 136 3.32 9.01 15.51
N LEU A 137 2.27 9.09 14.68
CA LEU A 137 2.27 8.59 13.30
C LEU A 137 3.49 9.05 12.50
N ASP A 138 3.86 10.31 12.60
CA ASP A 138 4.97 10.90 11.86
C ASP A 138 6.36 10.33 12.26
N GLN A 139 6.44 9.59 13.37
CA GLN A 139 7.67 8.93 13.82
C GLN A 139 7.76 7.48 13.32
N ILE A 140 6.66 6.88 12.88
CA ILE A 140 6.62 5.52 12.35
C ILE A 140 7.38 5.48 11.04
N ALA A 141 8.37 4.58 10.94
CA ALA A 141 9.11 4.36 9.71
C ALA A 141 8.37 3.38 8.80
N LEU A 142 8.44 3.65 7.48
CA LEU A 142 8.00 2.77 6.41
C LEU A 142 9.23 2.38 5.58
N LEU A 143 9.44 1.09 5.41
CA LEU A 143 10.56 0.51 4.68
C LEU A 143 10.05 -0.45 3.61
N GLY A 144 10.68 -0.40 2.43
CA GLY A 144 10.59 -1.41 1.39
C GLY A 144 11.94 -2.09 1.18
N ARG A 145 11.97 -3.41 1.06
CA ARG A 145 13.19 -4.19 0.77
C ARG A 145 12.94 -5.16 -0.37
N VAL A 146 14.01 -5.45 -1.11
CA VAL A 146 14.00 -6.35 -2.27
C VAL A 146 15.09 -7.41 -2.19
N GLY A 147 14.84 -8.54 -2.83
CA GLY A 147 15.76 -9.65 -3.00
C GLY A 147 16.06 -10.44 -1.73
N ALA A 148 16.86 -11.48 -1.87
CA ALA A 148 17.26 -12.35 -0.75
C ALA A 148 18.15 -11.61 0.27
N GLU A 149 18.92 -10.61 -0.17
CA GLU A 149 19.82 -9.80 0.67
C GLU A 149 19.08 -8.69 1.43
N GLN A 150 17.75 -8.56 1.26
CA GLN A 150 16.93 -7.56 1.95
C GLN A 150 17.42 -6.12 1.70
N THR A 151 17.83 -5.83 0.46
CA THR A 151 18.32 -4.50 0.09
C THR A 151 17.20 -3.47 0.25
N VAL A 152 17.47 -2.40 1.00
CA VAL A 152 16.48 -1.32 1.20
C VAL A 152 16.33 -0.54 -0.09
N ILE A 153 15.12 -0.54 -0.64
CA ILE A 153 14.73 0.20 -1.85
C ILE A 153 13.85 1.40 -1.54
N GLN A 154 13.14 1.39 -0.41
CA GLN A 154 12.28 2.49 0.03
C GLN A 154 12.51 2.74 1.53
N ARG A 155 12.60 4.01 1.93
CA ARG A 155 12.75 4.40 3.34
C ARG A 155 12.25 5.82 3.57
N ALA A 156 11.22 5.96 4.38
CA ALA A 156 10.75 7.24 4.91
C ALA A 156 10.05 7.03 6.26
N THR A 157 9.48 8.09 6.82
CA THR A 157 8.47 7.97 7.87
C THR A 157 7.10 8.28 7.28
N LEU A 158 6.02 7.98 8.02
CA LEU A 158 4.66 8.29 7.57
C LEU A 158 4.42 9.80 7.41
N ALA A 159 5.34 10.65 7.90
CA ALA A 159 5.34 12.09 7.65
C ALA A 159 5.46 12.45 6.15
N ALA A 160 6.01 11.56 5.33
CA ALA A 160 6.13 11.79 3.89
C ALA A 160 4.79 11.72 3.14
N LEU A 161 3.77 11.09 3.73
CA LEU A 161 2.48 10.83 3.09
C LEU A 161 1.34 11.61 3.76
N LEU A 162 0.24 11.80 3.05
CA LEU A 162 -1.01 12.31 3.60
C LEU A 162 -1.47 11.42 4.77
N THR A 163 -2.06 12.02 5.79
CA THR A 163 -2.34 11.33 7.05
C THR A 163 -3.55 10.40 6.98
N PRO A 164 -3.63 9.39 7.85
CA PRO A 164 -4.85 8.61 8.07
C PRO A 164 -6.10 9.48 8.31
N ALA A 165 -5.97 10.58 9.06
CA ALA A 165 -7.07 11.49 9.34
C ALA A 165 -7.60 12.15 8.06
N TYR A 166 -6.71 12.58 7.16
CA TYR A 166 -7.07 13.14 5.86
C TYR A 166 -7.91 12.13 5.05
N TRP A 167 -7.43 10.90 4.91
CA TRP A 167 -8.12 9.89 4.13
C TRP A 167 -9.46 9.47 4.74
N LEU A 168 -9.55 9.39 6.07
CA LEU A 168 -10.82 9.13 6.75
C LEU A 168 -11.85 10.24 6.50
N GLU A 169 -11.42 11.50 6.42
CA GLU A 169 -12.29 12.62 6.07
C GLU A 169 -12.78 12.51 4.62
N VAL A 170 -11.89 12.22 3.68
CA VAL A 170 -12.24 11.98 2.27
C VAL A 170 -13.25 10.84 2.15
N LEU A 171 -13.00 9.70 2.80
CA LEU A 171 -13.89 8.53 2.76
C LEU A 171 -15.27 8.84 3.37
N ARG A 172 -15.32 9.60 4.48
CA ARG A 172 -16.59 10.03 5.09
C ARG A 172 -17.39 10.93 4.15
N GLY A 173 -16.72 11.91 3.53
CA GLY A 173 -17.34 12.82 2.56
C GLY A 173 -17.93 12.10 1.36
N ARG A 174 -17.37 10.94 1.01
CA ARG A 174 -17.85 10.08 -0.11
C ARG A 174 -18.83 9.00 0.33
N GLY A 175 -19.10 8.84 1.63
CA GLY A 175 -19.91 7.74 2.15
C GLY A 175 -19.24 6.37 2.05
N GLU A 176 -17.92 6.33 1.98
CA GLU A 176 -17.11 5.12 1.79
C GLU A 176 -16.39 4.67 3.06
N ALA A 177 -16.46 5.43 4.15
CA ALA A 177 -15.91 5.07 5.46
C ALA A 177 -16.81 4.07 6.19
N SER A 178 -16.86 2.85 5.72
CA SER A 178 -17.71 1.78 6.28
C SER A 178 -16.91 0.48 6.48
N ALA A 179 -17.41 -0.41 7.35
CA ALA A 179 -16.82 -1.71 7.58
C ALA A 179 -16.57 -2.49 6.28
N GLY A 180 -15.37 -3.05 6.15
CA GLY A 180 -14.89 -3.73 4.94
C GLY A 180 -14.22 -2.81 3.93
N THR A 181 -14.01 -1.52 4.24
CA THR A 181 -13.18 -0.64 3.42
C THR A 181 -11.71 -0.79 3.82
N VAL A 182 -10.87 -1.05 2.83
CA VAL A 182 -9.40 -1.06 2.91
C VAL A 182 -8.88 0.05 2.02
N LEU A 183 -7.97 0.89 2.55
CA LEU A 183 -7.33 1.97 1.80
C LEU A 183 -5.82 1.87 1.97
N LEU A 184 -5.09 1.76 0.86
CA LEU A 184 -3.64 1.86 0.79
C LEU A 184 -3.22 3.31 0.57
N SER A 185 -2.13 3.73 1.23
CA SER A 185 -1.73 5.13 1.41
C SER A 185 -1.18 5.84 0.18
N GLY A 186 -0.82 5.10 -0.85
CA GLY A 186 0.20 5.53 -1.78
C GLY A 186 1.60 5.33 -1.22
N THR A 187 2.58 5.25 -2.11
CA THR A 187 3.94 4.84 -1.76
C THR A 187 4.89 6.02 -1.55
N ILE A 188 6.05 5.74 -1.00
CA ILE A 188 7.19 6.65 -0.83
C ILE A 188 8.21 6.42 -1.95
N ALA A 189 9.07 7.40 -2.19
CA ALA A 189 10.08 7.34 -3.25
C ALA A 189 11.02 6.13 -3.12
N MET A 190 11.39 5.54 -4.24
CA MET A 190 12.41 4.51 -4.33
C MET A 190 13.81 5.12 -4.28
N ILE A 191 14.75 4.39 -3.69
CA ILE A 191 16.16 4.76 -3.64
C ILE A 191 16.77 4.54 -5.03
N GLU A 192 17.36 5.58 -5.58
CA GLU A 192 18.00 5.54 -6.90
C GLU A 192 19.10 4.47 -6.97
N GLY A 193 19.18 3.76 -8.10
CA GLY A 193 20.19 2.75 -8.36
C GLY A 193 19.91 1.37 -7.77
N VAL A 194 18.80 1.18 -7.05
CA VAL A 194 18.34 -0.14 -6.60
C VAL A 194 17.32 -0.69 -7.62
N ASP A 195 17.56 -1.92 -8.10
CA ASP A 195 16.65 -2.57 -9.04
C ASP A 195 15.32 -2.91 -8.35
N GLN A 196 14.23 -2.37 -8.90
CA GLN A 196 12.87 -2.61 -8.41
C GLN A 196 12.26 -3.92 -8.93
N PHE A 197 12.80 -4.50 -10.02
CA PHE A 197 12.25 -5.72 -10.65
C PHE A 197 12.81 -6.97 -9.98
N SER A 198 12.42 -7.17 -8.72
CA SER A 198 12.89 -8.25 -7.88
C SER A 198 11.83 -9.33 -7.71
N ASP A 199 12.26 -10.58 -7.60
CA ASP A 199 11.44 -11.75 -7.32
C ASP A 199 11.02 -11.86 -5.83
N ARG A 200 11.45 -10.91 -4.98
CA ARG A 200 11.12 -10.88 -3.56
C ARG A 200 10.95 -9.46 -3.06
N TRP A 201 9.85 -9.24 -2.35
CA TRP A 201 9.52 -7.96 -1.73
C TRP A 201 9.18 -8.13 -0.25
N GLU A 202 9.56 -7.13 0.53
CA GLU A 202 9.14 -6.97 1.93
C GLU A 202 8.79 -5.51 2.18
N ALA A 203 7.66 -5.26 2.85
CA ALA A 203 7.32 -3.95 3.40
C ALA A 203 7.21 -4.04 4.92
N GLU A 204 7.68 -3.02 5.63
CA GLU A 204 7.70 -2.98 7.09
C GLU A 204 7.33 -1.61 7.63
N LEU A 205 6.42 -1.59 8.62
CA LEU A 205 6.18 -0.45 9.51
C LEU A 205 6.94 -0.67 10.82
N ILE A 206 7.71 0.34 11.25
CA ILE A 206 8.44 0.30 12.52
C ILE A 206 7.95 1.45 13.40
N ASP A 207 7.35 1.12 14.54
CA ASP A 207 6.95 2.06 15.57
C ASP A 207 8.04 2.18 16.64
N PRO A 208 8.85 3.27 16.61
CA PRO A 208 9.95 3.43 17.55
C PRO A 208 9.48 3.81 18.97
N VAL A 209 8.26 4.33 19.10
CA VAL A 209 7.71 4.79 20.39
C VAL A 209 7.27 3.60 21.22
N LEU A 210 6.58 2.63 20.59
CA LEU A 210 6.11 1.41 21.27
C LEU A 210 7.02 0.20 21.01
N ASN A 211 8.17 0.42 20.33
CA ASN A 211 9.20 -0.59 20.04
C ASN A 211 8.62 -1.88 19.44
N ARG A 212 7.88 -1.74 18.34
CA ARG A 212 7.21 -2.83 17.62
C ARG A 212 7.26 -2.63 16.13
N SER A 213 7.05 -3.69 15.35
CA SER A 213 6.94 -3.61 13.89
C SER A 213 5.89 -4.55 13.33
N ILE A 214 5.44 -4.26 12.11
CA ILE A 214 4.56 -5.11 11.32
C ILE A 214 5.22 -5.30 9.96
N ARG A 215 5.19 -6.52 9.43
CA ARG A 215 5.78 -6.87 8.13
C ARG A 215 4.79 -7.60 7.23
N CYS A 216 4.92 -7.41 5.93
CA CYS A 216 4.47 -8.33 4.91
C CYS A 216 5.63 -8.63 3.95
N ALA A 217 5.77 -9.87 3.55
CA ALA A 217 6.82 -10.31 2.63
C ALA A 217 6.27 -11.38 1.71
N TYR A 218 6.69 -11.37 0.44
CA TYR A 218 6.24 -12.34 -0.54
C TYR A 218 7.29 -12.56 -1.64
N SER A 219 7.20 -13.70 -2.33
CA SER A 219 7.88 -13.97 -3.60
C SER A 219 7.00 -13.56 -4.77
N VAL A 220 7.62 -13.11 -5.86
CA VAL A 220 6.95 -12.88 -7.13
C VAL A 220 7.11 -14.13 -8.00
N GLU A 221 6.00 -14.74 -8.39
CA GLU A 221 5.98 -15.95 -9.20
C GLU A 221 5.51 -15.63 -10.62
N GLN A 222 6.46 -15.59 -11.55
CA GLN A 222 6.10 -15.34 -12.94
C GLN A 222 5.27 -16.50 -13.50
N LEU A 223 4.10 -16.17 -14.07
CA LEU A 223 3.24 -17.13 -14.75
C LEU A 223 3.94 -17.67 -16.02
N PRO A 224 3.65 -18.91 -16.43
CA PRO A 224 4.18 -19.46 -17.67
C PRO A 224 3.65 -18.69 -18.89
N ASP A 225 4.40 -18.77 -19.98
CA ASP A 225 3.97 -18.22 -21.26
C ASP A 225 2.63 -18.80 -21.73
N PRO A 226 1.82 -18.02 -22.48
CA PRO A 226 0.57 -18.52 -23.03
C PRO A 226 0.80 -19.72 -23.95
N ILE A 227 -0.13 -20.67 -23.90
CA ILE A 227 -0.15 -21.83 -24.79
C ILE A 227 -0.95 -21.45 -26.04
N GLY A 228 -0.30 -21.37 -27.22
CA GLY A 228 -0.94 -21.07 -28.49
C GLY A 228 0.02 -20.71 -29.59
#